data_74d54cad99c87fdfc84d359de29c987b
#
_entry.id   74d54cad99c87fdfc84d359de29c987b
#
_cell.length_a   1.000
_cell.length_b   1.000
_cell.length_c   1.000
_cell.angle_alpha   90.00
_cell.angle_beta   90.00
_cell.angle_gamma   90.00
#
_symmetry.space_group_name_H-M   'P 1'
#
loop_
_entity.id
_entity.type
_entity.pdbx_description
1 polymer ?
#
loop_
_entity_poly.entity_id
_entity_poly.type
_entity_poly.pdbx_seq_one_letter_code
_entity_poly.pdbx_strand_id
1 'polypeptide(L)'
;MERKRLAIIRRFVGDEAGLDLAEIGSGGGHVLRMFPHARLTAIDVSGAYLEQARTNLEGYDVRFVKGEVDKLDLPAAGYDRIVCTEVLEHTVDPEAILAAIARLLRPGGVAVITVPNDPLILRIKSVLRVPPLRWWLGERVNWGGDVYHLHRWKPTEFERLLLRHFRVTHRRYAPVRVLPVRACFRCVLP
;
A
#
# COMPACT_ATOMS: atom_id res chain seq x y z
N MET A 1 -6.99 4.50 13.05
CA MET A 1 -7.10 4.32 11.59
C MET A 1 -6.12 3.25 11.11
N GLU A 2 -4.88 3.41 11.41
CA GLU A 2 -3.78 2.52 11.02
C GLU A 2 -4.03 1.04 11.38
N ARG A 3 -4.35 0.74 12.64
CA ARG A 3 -4.62 -0.64 13.08
C ARG A 3 -5.67 -1.39 12.23
N LYS A 4 -6.73 -0.69 11.77
CA LYS A 4 -7.76 -1.32 10.95
C LYS A 4 -7.27 -1.60 9.52
N ARG A 5 -6.46 -0.70 8.95
CA ARG A 5 -5.80 -0.92 7.66
C ARG A 5 -4.90 -2.15 7.72
N LEU A 6 -4.01 -2.20 8.71
CA LEU A 6 -3.09 -3.33 8.91
C LEU A 6 -3.84 -4.67 9.08
N ALA A 7 -4.96 -4.68 9.84
CA ALA A 7 -5.79 -5.87 9.99
C ALA A 7 -6.42 -6.32 8.66
N ILE A 8 -6.83 -5.40 7.79
CA ILE A 8 -7.33 -5.72 6.45
C ILE A 8 -6.21 -6.30 5.59
N ILE A 9 -5.03 -5.67 5.60
CA ILE A 9 -3.87 -6.15 4.83
C ILE A 9 -3.51 -7.57 5.27
N ARG A 10 -3.35 -7.81 6.58
CA ARG A 10 -3.05 -9.15 7.11
C ARG A 10 -4.07 -10.20 6.66
N ARG A 11 -5.37 -9.88 6.75
CA ARG A 11 -6.43 -10.78 6.29
C ARG A 11 -6.36 -11.07 4.79
N PHE A 12 -5.95 -10.11 3.96
CA PHE A 12 -5.88 -10.27 2.52
C PHE A 12 -4.63 -11.02 2.06
N VAL A 13 -3.52 -10.84 2.75
CA VAL A 13 -2.26 -11.56 2.53
C VAL A 13 -2.38 -13.03 2.95
N GLY A 14 -2.99 -13.28 4.12
CA GLY A 14 -3.01 -14.58 4.77
C GLY A 14 -1.81 -14.76 5.71
N ASP A 15 -1.79 -15.86 6.46
CA ASP A 15 -0.77 -16.17 7.47
C ASP A 15 -0.05 -17.51 7.18
N GLU A 16 -0.10 -18.01 5.94
CA GLU A 16 0.54 -19.26 5.57
C GLU A 16 2.08 -19.15 5.70
N ALA A 17 2.71 -20.15 6.32
CA ALA A 17 4.15 -20.18 6.48
C ALA A 17 4.88 -20.44 5.15
N GLY A 18 6.10 -19.88 5.04
CA GLY A 18 6.98 -20.11 3.90
C GLY A 18 6.61 -19.39 2.61
N LEU A 19 5.64 -18.46 2.65
CA LEU A 19 5.32 -17.61 1.51
C LEU A 19 6.50 -16.70 1.13
N ASP A 20 6.70 -16.51 -0.17
CA ASP A 20 7.53 -15.44 -0.70
C ASP A 20 6.67 -14.16 -0.78
N LEU A 21 6.94 -13.21 0.11
CA LEU A 21 6.18 -11.96 0.23
C LEU A 21 7.07 -10.74 -0.04
N ALA A 22 6.69 -9.92 -1.01
CA ALA A 22 7.33 -8.63 -1.26
C ALA A 22 6.44 -7.46 -0.83
N GLU A 23 7.05 -6.42 -0.27
CA GLU A 23 6.41 -5.11 -0.08
C GLU A 23 7.10 -4.07 -0.96
N ILE A 24 6.32 -3.39 -1.79
CA ILE A 24 6.74 -2.27 -2.63
C ILE A 24 6.43 -0.98 -1.89
N GLY A 25 7.45 -0.14 -1.72
CA GLY A 25 7.40 1.02 -0.82
C GLY A 25 7.35 0.56 0.64
N SER A 26 8.28 -0.30 1.03
CA SER A 26 8.28 -0.95 2.35
C SER A 26 8.49 0.03 3.51
N GLY A 27 9.03 1.22 3.22
CA GLY A 27 9.37 2.18 4.28
C GLY A 27 10.19 1.51 5.38
N GLY A 28 9.80 1.73 6.63
CA GLY A 28 10.43 1.09 7.81
C GLY A 28 10.02 -0.37 8.07
N GLY A 29 9.35 -1.06 7.14
CA GLY A 29 9.04 -2.49 7.26
C GLY A 29 7.87 -2.83 8.19
N HIS A 30 7.00 -1.88 8.49
CA HIS A 30 5.90 -2.08 9.46
C HIS A 30 4.86 -3.12 9.02
N VAL A 31 4.62 -3.26 7.72
CA VAL A 31 3.69 -4.26 7.19
C VAL A 31 4.37 -5.62 7.17
N LEU A 32 5.61 -5.72 6.68
CA LEU A 32 6.37 -6.97 6.64
C LEU A 32 6.52 -7.61 8.03
N ARG A 33 6.69 -6.80 9.07
CA ARG A 33 6.79 -7.26 10.46
C ARG A 33 5.59 -8.10 10.93
N MET A 34 4.46 -8.03 10.25
CA MET A 34 3.28 -8.84 10.58
C MET A 34 3.38 -10.30 10.11
N PHE A 35 4.42 -10.64 9.30
CA PHE A 35 4.56 -11.93 8.65
C PHE A 35 5.89 -12.62 8.99
N PRO A 36 6.10 -13.02 10.27
CA PRO A 36 7.38 -13.54 10.74
C PRO A 36 7.77 -14.91 10.16
N HIS A 37 6.83 -15.61 9.52
CA HIS A 37 7.05 -16.95 8.97
C HIS A 37 7.15 -16.94 7.43
N ALA A 38 7.19 -15.76 6.79
CA ALA A 38 7.36 -15.59 5.36
C ALA A 38 8.83 -15.27 5.03
N ARG A 39 9.25 -15.60 3.80
CA ARG A 39 10.48 -15.06 3.21
C ARG A 39 10.14 -13.69 2.64
N LEU A 40 10.72 -12.65 3.22
CA LEU A 40 10.34 -11.27 2.98
C LEU A 40 11.27 -10.60 1.96
N THR A 41 10.72 -9.73 1.13
CA THR A 41 11.49 -8.79 0.32
C THR A 41 10.96 -7.37 0.55
N ALA A 42 11.80 -6.51 1.10
CA ALA A 42 11.54 -5.09 1.28
C ALA A 42 12.09 -4.31 0.10
N ILE A 43 11.21 -3.66 -0.67
CA ILE A 43 11.60 -2.85 -1.83
C ILE A 43 11.24 -1.40 -1.54
N ASP A 44 12.22 -0.49 -1.60
CA ASP A 44 12.00 0.95 -1.42
C ASP A 44 13.05 1.76 -2.19
N VAL A 45 12.69 2.95 -2.65
CA VAL A 45 13.60 3.89 -3.31
C VAL A 45 14.54 4.58 -2.32
N SER A 46 14.12 4.69 -1.05
CA SER A 46 14.85 5.35 0.02
C SER A 46 15.77 4.39 0.77
N GLY A 47 17.09 4.58 0.62
CA GLY A 47 18.07 3.85 1.42
C GLY A 47 17.88 4.07 2.92
N ALA A 48 17.49 5.27 3.35
CA ALA A 48 17.26 5.58 4.77
C ALA A 48 16.09 4.78 5.35
N TYR A 49 15.01 4.60 4.59
CA TYR A 49 13.90 3.74 5.01
C TYR A 49 14.30 2.26 5.06
N LEU A 50 15.11 1.79 4.11
CA LEU A 50 15.59 0.41 4.15
C LEU A 50 16.52 0.15 5.35
N GLU A 51 17.34 1.10 5.77
CA GLU A 51 18.14 0.97 7.00
C GLU A 51 17.24 0.92 8.26
N GLN A 52 16.20 1.74 8.31
CA GLN A 52 15.21 1.63 9.36
C GLN A 52 14.48 0.28 9.33
N ALA A 53 14.15 -0.23 8.14
CA ALA A 53 13.53 -1.55 7.98
C ALA A 53 14.46 -2.67 8.44
N ARG A 54 15.78 -2.59 8.20
CA ARG A 54 16.77 -3.55 8.71
C ARG A 54 16.71 -3.67 10.23
N THR A 55 16.66 -2.53 10.93
CA THR A 55 16.55 -2.50 12.39
C THR A 55 15.21 -3.08 12.85
N ASN A 56 14.09 -2.70 12.20
CA ASN A 56 12.75 -3.12 12.62
C ASN A 56 12.45 -4.60 12.32
N LEU A 57 13.17 -5.19 11.37
CA LEU A 57 12.99 -6.57 10.91
C LEU A 57 14.20 -7.47 11.30
N GLU A 58 14.95 -7.06 12.31
CA GLU A 58 16.03 -7.92 12.87
C GLU A 58 15.45 -9.26 13.31
N GLY A 59 16.12 -10.36 12.90
CA GLY A 59 15.67 -11.72 13.16
C GLY A 59 14.65 -12.30 12.17
N TYR A 60 14.22 -11.51 11.17
CA TYR A 60 13.36 -12.00 10.08
C TYR A 60 14.19 -12.43 8.88
N ASP A 61 13.67 -13.36 8.06
CA ASP A 61 14.26 -13.71 6.76
C ASP A 61 13.89 -12.64 5.73
N VAL A 62 14.74 -11.63 5.54
CA VAL A 62 14.43 -10.45 4.70
C VAL A 62 15.54 -10.13 3.72
N ARG A 63 15.16 -10.01 2.44
CA ARG A 63 15.97 -9.38 1.40
C ARG A 63 15.58 -7.91 1.25
N PHE A 64 16.55 -7.01 1.28
CA PHE A 64 16.35 -5.57 1.06
C PHE A 64 16.82 -5.17 -0.33
N VAL A 65 15.97 -4.51 -1.09
CA VAL A 65 16.21 -4.09 -2.48
C VAL A 65 15.92 -2.61 -2.62
N LYS A 66 16.94 -1.83 -3.00
CA LYS A 66 16.79 -0.41 -3.26
C LYS A 66 16.49 -0.14 -4.73
N GLY A 67 15.41 0.54 -5.02
CA GLY A 67 15.07 0.99 -6.38
C GLY A 67 13.57 1.08 -6.64
N GLU A 68 13.23 1.57 -7.83
CA GLU A 68 11.86 1.60 -8.36
C GLU A 68 11.54 0.21 -8.93
N VAL A 69 10.45 -0.41 -8.50
CA VAL A 69 10.14 -1.81 -8.80
C VAL A 69 9.99 -2.11 -10.30
N ASP A 70 9.52 -1.15 -11.08
CA ASP A 70 9.39 -1.24 -12.53
C ASP A 70 10.73 -1.25 -13.28
N LYS A 71 11.79 -0.72 -12.63
CA LYS A 71 13.16 -0.64 -13.16
C LYS A 71 14.08 -1.73 -12.63
N LEU A 72 13.61 -2.53 -11.66
CA LEU A 72 14.41 -3.59 -11.05
C LEU A 72 14.34 -4.89 -11.86
N ASP A 73 15.48 -5.51 -12.05
CA ASP A 73 15.59 -6.87 -12.61
C ASP A 73 15.32 -7.91 -11.51
N LEU A 74 14.03 -8.08 -11.21
CA LEU A 74 13.55 -9.09 -10.28
C LEU A 74 12.92 -10.25 -11.08
N PRO A 75 13.04 -11.50 -10.60
CA PRO A 75 12.53 -12.66 -11.30
C PRO A 75 11.01 -12.60 -11.45
N ALA A 76 10.53 -12.83 -12.67
CA ALA A 76 9.09 -12.97 -12.93
C ALA A 76 8.52 -14.15 -12.12
N ALA A 77 7.25 -14.04 -11.71
CA ALA A 77 6.56 -15.04 -10.90
C ALA A 77 7.38 -15.47 -9.65
N GLY A 78 8.06 -14.50 -9.02
CA GLY A 78 8.92 -14.74 -7.86
C GLY A 78 8.17 -14.74 -6.53
N TYR A 79 6.96 -14.20 -6.46
CA TYR A 79 6.29 -13.94 -5.19
C TYR A 79 4.87 -14.54 -5.13
N ASP A 80 4.53 -15.13 -3.98
CA ASP A 80 3.18 -15.61 -3.67
C ASP A 80 2.28 -14.45 -3.26
N ARG A 81 2.87 -13.45 -2.61
CA ARG A 81 2.18 -12.26 -2.12
C ARG A 81 2.98 -11.00 -2.43
N ILE A 82 2.28 -9.98 -2.91
CA ILE A 82 2.86 -8.64 -3.07
C ILE A 82 1.96 -7.64 -2.36
N VAL A 83 2.57 -6.79 -1.54
CA VAL A 83 1.87 -5.69 -0.86
C VAL A 83 2.40 -4.37 -1.41
N CYS A 84 1.49 -3.46 -1.75
CA CYS A 84 1.82 -2.10 -2.20
C CYS A 84 0.86 -1.13 -1.51
N THR A 85 1.35 -0.43 -0.47
CA THR A 85 0.49 0.38 0.38
C THR A 85 0.86 1.84 0.36
N GLU A 86 -0.07 2.71 -0.09
CA GLU A 86 0.12 4.18 -0.11
C GLU A 86 1.40 4.56 -0.89
N VAL A 87 1.59 3.99 -2.08
CA VAL A 87 2.77 4.23 -2.96
C VAL A 87 2.34 4.84 -4.28
N LEU A 88 1.30 4.29 -4.91
CA LEU A 88 0.94 4.61 -6.29
C LEU A 88 0.56 6.07 -6.48
N GLU A 89 0.01 6.72 -5.46
CA GLU A 89 -0.32 8.14 -5.46
C GLU A 89 0.90 9.06 -5.56
N HIS A 90 2.09 8.53 -5.23
CA HIS A 90 3.36 9.25 -5.27
C HIS A 90 4.18 8.98 -6.52
N THR A 91 3.79 8.02 -7.35
CA THR A 91 4.55 7.59 -8.54
C THR A 91 4.15 8.38 -9.78
N VAL A 92 5.10 8.61 -10.69
CA VAL A 92 4.84 9.28 -11.96
C VAL A 92 4.01 8.39 -12.89
N ASP A 93 4.33 7.10 -12.93
CA ASP A 93 3.66 6.10 -13.76
C ASP A 93 3.14 4.94 -12.89
N PRO A 94 1.93 5.03 -12.34
CA PRO A 94 1.32 3.95 -11.58
C PRO A 94 1.00 2.71 -12.43
N GLU A 95 0.80 2.85 -13.74
CA GLU A 95 0.57 1.71 -14.66
C GLU A 95 1.82 0.84 -14.77
N ALA A 96 3.02 1.44 -14.88
CA ALA A 96 4.28 0.70 -14.90
C ALA A 96 4.49 -0.11 -13.62
N ILE A 97 4.17 0.48 -12.46
CA ILE A 97 4.25 -0.23 -11.16
C ILE A 97 3.26 -1.40 -11.12
N LEU A 98 2.01 -1.21 -11.58
CA LEU A 98 1.00 -2.28 -11.61
C LEU A 98 1.40 -3.41 -12.56
N ALA A 99 1.97 -3.08 -13.72
CA ALA A 99 2.52 -4.07 -14.66
C ALA A 99 3.69 -4.85 -14.03
N ALA A 100 4.58 -4.17 -13.30
CA ALA A 100 5.67 -4.82 -12.58
C ALA A 100 5.13 -5.76 -11.49
N ILE A 101 4.12 -5.36 -10.72
CA ILE A 101 3.46 -6.21 -9.73
C ILE A 101 2.89 -7.46 -10.40
N ALA A 102 2.19 -7.31 -11.53
CA ALA A 102 1.61 -8.43 -12.25
C ALA A 102 2.69 -9.40 -12.76
N ARG A 103 3.81 -8.89 -13.29
CA ARG A 103 4.96 -9.69 -13.74
C ARG A 103 5.62 -10.48 -12.60
N LEU A 104 5.75 -9.87 -11.44
CA LEU A 104 6.42 -10.45 -10.29
C LEU A 104 5.56 -11.47 -9.53
N LEU A 105 4.24 -11.40 -9.65
CA LEU A 105 3.29 -12.25 -8.94
C LEU A 105 3.24 -13.64 -9.60
N ARG A 106 3.26 -14.68 -8.78
CA ARG A 106 3.06 -16.08 -9.24
C ARG A 106 1.62 -16.30 -9.74
N PRO A 107 1.39 -17.24 -10.67
CA PRO A 107 0.05 -17.75 -10.93
C PRO A 107 -0.62 -18.20 -9.63
N GLY A 108 -1.84 -17.73 -9.36
CA GLY A 108 -2.54 -17.96 -8.09
C GLY A 108 -2.08 -17.07 -6.92
N GLY A 109 -1.06 -16.26 -7.12
CA GLY A 109 -0.60 -15.29 -6.12
C GLY A 109 -1.60 -14.16 -5.87
N VAL A 110 -1.35 -13.39 -4.82
CA VAL A 110 -2.23 -12.29 -4.38
C VAL A 110 -1.44 -10.99 -4.26
N ALA A 111 -1.94 -9.93 -4.91
CA ALA A 111 -1.51 -8.57 -4.67
C ALA A 111 -2.51 -7.86 -3.73
N VAL A 112 -1.99 -7.19 -2.69
CA VAL A 112 -2.77 -6.35 -1.79
C VAL A 112 -2.33 -4.90 -1.98
N ILE A 113 -3.24 -4.09 -2.53
CA ILE A 113 -2.94 -2.71 -2.91
C ILE A 113 -3.85 -1.77 -2.13
N THR A 114 -3.28 -0.72 -1.54
CA THR A 114 -4.05 0.30 -0.83
C THR A 114 -3.76 1.69 -1.37
N VAL A 115 -4.80 2.52 -1.39
CA VAL A 115 -4.69 3.93 -1.76
C VAL A 115 -5.57 4.79 -0.86
N PRO A 116 -5.19 6.06 -0.61
CA PRO A 116 -6.05 7.02 0.06
C PRO A 116 -7.23 7.42 -0.84
N ASN A 117 -8.33 7.83 -0.21
CA ASN A 117 -9.44 8.49 -0.89
C ASN A 117 -9.29 10.01 -0.72
N ASP A 118 -8.34 10.58 -1.44
CA ASP A 118 -8.01 12.01 -1.31
C ASP A 118 -9.19 12.95 -1.55
N PRO A 119 -10.06 12.74 -2.54
CA PRO A 119 -11.23 13.58 -2.72
C PRO A 119 -12.12 13.63 -1.48
N LEU A 120 -12.31 12.49 -0.80
CA LEU A 120 -13.07 12.44 0.45
C LEU A 120 -12.33 13.12 1.61
N ILE A 121 -11.03 12.85 1.74
CA ILE A 121 -10.17 13.45 2.78
C ILE A 121 -10.20 14.97 2.67
N LEU A 122 -10.04 15.52 1.47
CA LEU A 122 -10.07 16.96 1.22
C LEU A 122 -11.46 17.55 1.52
N ARG A 123 -12.53 16.84 1.14
CA ARG A 123 -13.90 17.26 1.45
C ARG A 123 -14.16 17.29 2.96
N ILE A 124 -13.72 16.28 3.70
CA ILE A 124 -13.82 16.26 5.16
C ILE A 124 -13.04 17.44 5.76
N LYS A 125 -11.80 17.65 5.33
CA LYS A 125 -10.98 18.78 5.79
C LYS A 125 -11.64 20.12 5.48
N SER A 126 -12.29 20.30 4.33
CA SER A 126 -12.97 21.55 3.96
C SER A 126 -14.15 21.84 4.88
N VAL A 127 -14.94 20.81 5.23
CA VAL A 127 -16.06 20.97 6.19
C VAL A 127 -15.55 21.30 7.60
N LEU A 128 -14.45 20.66 8.03
CA LEU A 128 -13.87 20.88 9.34
C LEU A 128 -13.15 22.24 9.49
N ARG A 129 -12.86 22.93 8.37
CA ARG A 129 -12.23 24.27 8.37
C ARG A 129 -13.16 25.40 8.85
N VAL A 130 -14.46 25.14 8.98
CA VAL A 130 -15.43 26.16 9.42
C VAL A 130 -15.22 26.51 10.90
N PRO A 131 -15.06 27.81 11.27
CA PRO A 131 -15.05 28.23 12.65
C PRO A 131 -16.42 27.92 13.32
N PRO A 132 -16.48 27.51 14.59
CA PRO A 132 -15.42 27.39 15.59
C PRO A 132 -14.65 26.05 15.56
N LEU A 133 -15.03 25.09 14.71
CA LEU A 133 -14.51 23.72 14.69
C LEU A 133 -13.00 23.70 14.38
N ARG A 134 -12.55 24.57 13.46
CA ARG A 134 -11.13 24.75 13.15
C ARG A 134 -10.31 25.16 14.38
N TRP A 135 -10.84 26.08 15.20
CA TRP A 135 -10.14 26.55 16.39
C TRP A 135 -10.08 25.49 17.49
N TRP A 136 -11.13 24.68 17.62
CA TRP A 136 -11.16 23.58 18.57
C TRP A 136 -10.22 22.42 18.17
N LEU A 137 -10.11 22.13 16.89
CA LEU A 137 -9.22 21.07 16.36
C LEU A 137 -7.75 21.52 16.32
N GLY A 138 -7.48 22.82 16.14
CA GLY A 138 -6.14 23.40 16.15
C GLY A 138 -5.17 22.66 15.23
N GLU A 139 -3.97 22.41 15.70
CA GLU A 139 -2.90 21.70 14.99
C GLU A 139 -3.07 20.16 14.96
N ARG A 140 -4.07 19.62 15.63
CA ARG A 140 -4.35 18.17 15.63
C ARG A 140 -4.72 17.63 14.26
N VAL A 141 -5.09 18.52 13.33
CA VAL A 141 -5.42 18.18 11.95
C VAL A 141 -4.43 18.85 11.02
N ASN A 142 -3.73 18.06 10.22
CA ASN A 142 -2.99 18.59 9.08
C ASN A 142 -3.98 19.16 8.05
N TRP A 143 -4.13 20.48 8.02
CA TRP A 143 -5.09 21.18 7.16
C TRP A 143 -4.66 21.23 5.69
N GLY A 144 -3.39 21.01 5.39
CA GLY A 144 -2.88 20.92 4.02
C GLY A 144 -3.37 19.66 3.29
N GLY A 145 -3.39 19.70 1.96
CA GLY A 145 -3.36 18.48 1.15
C GLY A 145 -1.97 17.85 1.27
N ASP A 146 -1.86 16.56 1.00
CA ASP A 146 -0.55 15.99 0.78
C ASP A 146 -0.03 16.52 -0.56
N VAL A 147 1.02 17.34 -0.50
CA VAL A 147 1.61 17.99 -1.69
C VAL A 147 2.41 17.01 -2.54
N TYR A 148 2.71 15.83 -1.99
CA TYR A 148 3.45 14.78 -2.68
C TYR A 148 2.56 13.80 -3.43
N HIS A 149 1.20 13.87 -3.27
CA HIS A 149 0.28 13.07 -4.06
C HIS A 149 0.18 13.63 -5.49
N LEU A 150 0.79 12.94 -6.44
CA LEU A 150 0.71 13.24 -7.87
C LEU A 150 -0.66 12.83 -8.42
N HIS A 151 -1.25 11.79 -7.85
CA HIS A 151 -2.56 11.26 -8.24
C HIS A 151 -3.53 11.28 -7.05
N ARG A 152 -4.79 11.62 -7.35
CA ARG A 152 -5.87 11.71 -6.36
C ARG A 152 -7.10 10.97 -6.87
N TRP A 153 -7.20 9.70 -6.52
CA TRP A 153 -8.28 8.85 -6.99
C TRP A 153 -9.43 8.76 -5.99
N LYS A 154 -10.64 8.63 -6.54
CA LYS A 154 -11.71 7.93 -5.82
C LYS A 154 -11.46 6.43 -5.90
N PRO A 155 -11.90 5.64 -4.88
CA PRO A 155 -11.71 4.19 -4.90
C PRO A 155 -12.22 3.49 -6.18
N THR A 156 -13.32 3.99 -6.76
CA THR A 156 -13.91 3.44 -8.00
C THR A 156 -13.08 3.76 -9.25
N GLU A 157 -12.42 4.90 -9.28
CA GLU A 157 -11.53 5.29 -10.38
C GLU A 157 -10.25 4.44 -10.32
N PHE A 158 -9.69 4.28 -9.13
CA PHE A 158 -8.52 3.44 -8.91
C PHE A 158 -8.81 1.96 -9.21
N GLU A 159 -9.99 1.46 -8.85
CA GLU A 159 -10.38 0.08 -9.18
C GLU A 159 -10.42 -0.17 -10.69
N ARG A 160 -10.86 0.81 -11.51
CA ARG A 160 -10.80 0.69 -12.98
C ARG A 160 -9.36 0.58 -13.49
N LEU A 161 -8.43 1.27 -12.85
CA LEU A 161 -7.01 1.14 -13.16
C LEU A 161 -6.50 -0.27 -12.83
N LEU A 162 -6.84 -0.80 -11.64
CA LEU A 162 -6.48 -2.17 -11.24
C LEU A 162 -7.02 -3.23 -12.21
N LEU A 163 -8.24 -3.07 -12.72
CA LEU A 163 -8.90 -4.02 -13.62
C LEU A 163 -8.20 -4.17 -14.99
N ARG A 164 -7.25 -3.31 -15.33
CA ARG A 164 -6.41 -3.46 -16.52
C ARG A 164 -5.34 -4.53 -16.36
N HIS A 165 -4.93 -4.81 -15.13
CA HIS A 165 -3.84 -5.73 -14.80
C HIS A 165 -4.28 -6.93 -13.95
N PHE A 166 -5.39 -6.79 -13.21
CA PHE A 166 -5.82 -7.75 -12.19
C PHE A 166 -7.32 -7.98 -12.22
N ARG A 167 -7.72 -9.11 -11.66
CA ARG A 167 -9.09 -9.34 -11.19
C ARG A 167 -9.17 -8.96 -9.71
N VAL A 168 -10.00 -7.98 -9.35
CA VAL A 168 -10.24 -7.59 -7.96
C VAL A 168 -11.20 -8.58 -7.31
N THR A 169 -10.71 -9.34 -6.33
CA THR A 169 -11.51 -10.37 -5.63
C THR A 169 -12.21 -9.83 -4.38
N HIS A 170 -11.58 -8.90 -3.68
CA HIS A 170 -12.15 -8.29 -2.49
C HIS A 170 -11.78 -6.81 -2.42
N ARG A 171 -12.72 -6.05 -1.84
CA ARG A 171 -12.54 -4.63 -1.54
C ARG A 171 -12.98 -4.35 -0.11
N ARG A 172 -12.17 -3.64 0.65
CA ARG A 172 -12.47 -3.18 2.00
C ARG A 172 -12.05 -1.73 2.18
N TYR A 173 -12.65 -1.08 3.16
CA TYR A 173 -12.40 0.32 3.45
C TYR A 173 -11.95 0.50 4.90
N ALA A 174 -11.00 1.39 5.14
CA ALA A 174 -10.56 1.79 6.45
C ALA A 174 -10.89 3.30 6.66
N PRO A 175 -11.34 3.70 7.87
CA PRO A 175 -11.62 2.85 9.03
C PRO A 175 -12.90 2.01 8.91
N VAL A 176 -13.89 2.45 8.13
CA VAL A 176 -15.18 1.76 7.93
C VAL A 176 -15.77 2.11 6.56
N ARG A 177 -16.75 1.32 6.11
CA ARG A 177 -17.36 1.49 4.77
C ARG A 177 -18.06 2.84 4.60
N VAL A 178 -18.67 3.38 5.66
CA VAL A 178 -19.37 4.69 5.62
C VAL A 178 -18.42 5.88 5.63
N LEU A 179 -17.17 5.67 6.04
CA LEU A 179 -16.10 6.67 6.00
C LEU A 179 -14.86 6.06 5.31
N PRO A 180 -14.89 5.88 4.00
CA PRO A 180 -13.86 5.15 3.25
C PRO A 180 -12.65 6.04 2.96
N VAL A 181 -11.90 6.40 4.01
CA VAL A 181 -10.71 7.27 3.91
C VAL A 181 -9.58 6.57 3.14
N ARG A 182 -9.51 5.24 3.23
CA ARG A 182 -8.58 4.40 2.46
C ARG A 182 -9.31 3.21 1.86
N ALA A 183 -8.94 2.84 0.65
CA ALA A 183 -9.42 1.63 0.01
C ALA A 183 -8.30 0.59 -0.03
N CYS A 184 -8.66 -0.64 0.31
CA CYS A 184 -7.77 -1.80 0.28
C CYS A 184 -8.37 -2.83 -0.71
N PHE A 185 -7.57 -3.25 -1.68
CA PHE A 185 -7.96 -4.18 -2.72
C PHE A 185 -7.14 -5.45 -2.61
N ARG A 186 -7.81 -6.60 -2.74
CA ARG A 186 -7.17 -7.90 -2.93
C ARG A 186 -7.34 -8.29 -4.38
N CYS A 187 -6.22 -8.45 -5.06
CA CYS A 187 -6.13 -8.65 -6.48
C CYS A 187 -5.44 -9.99 -6.78
N VAL A 188 -5.83 -10.61 -7.90
CA VAL A 188 -5.17 -11.79 -8.46
C VAL A 188 -4.96 -11.57 -9.95
N LEU A 189 -4.05 -12.32 -10.56
CA LEU A 189 -3.90 -12.30 -12.02
C LEU A 189 -5.22 -12.73 -12.70
N PRO A 190 -5.52 -12.23 -13.91
CA PRO A 190 -6.70 -12.61 -14.69
C PRO A 190 -6.82 -14.09 -14.93
#